data_274d3cddf3806621a1ddadee9f362d70
#
_entry.id   274d3cddf3806621a1ddadee9f362d70
#
_cell.length_a   1.000
_cell.length_b   1.000
_cell.length_c   1.000
_cell.angle_alpha   90.00
_cell.angle_beta   90.00
_cell.angle_gamma   90.00
#
_symmetry.space_group_name_H-M   'P 1'
#
loop_
_entity.id
_entity.type
_entity.pdbx_description
1 polymer ?
#
loop_
_entity_poly.entity_id
_entity_poly.type
_entity_poly.pdbx_seq_one_letter_code
_entity_poly.pdbx_strand_id
1 'polypeptide(L)'
;METISNEALAAARAKLDAAESRRENILLFHIASGVNIESRTVQIEEGVVIAPGATILAGTILRGKTVIGAGCVIGPNSLIEDSTVDEGTTVNASQVYGSHLGPHNNIGPFTHVRVNTVTDYGVHLGAYVETKNSNFARGNTVSHLTYIGDSDVGKYCNFGCGTVTCNYDGKDKFRTQIGDYCFIGCNTNLVAPVKVGDGAYTAAGSTITKDVPAQALGIARDRQTNLEGWAPPRWRPISPKSRSWRRSRTSNSPATL
;
A
#
# COMPACT_ATOMS: atom_id res chain seq x y z
N MET A 1 -12.26 8.12 40.04
CA MET A 1 -10.89 7.76 39.63
C MET A 1 -10.20 7.19 40.84
N GLU A 2 -9.80 5.91 40.80
CA GLU A 2 -8.98 5.33 41.84
C GLU A 2 -7.63 6.05 41.89
N THR A 3 -7.18 6.41 43.08
CA THR A 3 -5.89 7.08 43.31
C THR A 3 -4.76 6.04 43.13
N ILE A 4 -3.94 6.19 42.09
CA ILE A 4 -2.77 5.35 41.87
C ILE A 4 -1.71 5.70 42.96
N SER A 5 -1.14 4.68 43.61
CA SER A 5 -0.11 4.88 44.63
C SER A 5 1.18 5.44 44.04
N ASN A 6 1.96 6.20 44.83
CA ASN A 6 3.26 6.71 44.42
C ASN A 6 4.26 5.56 44.07
N GLU A 7 4.16 4.43 44.74
CA GLU A 7 4.97 3.25 44.48
C GLU A 7 4.64 2.64 43.09
N ALA A 8 3.34 2.55 42.75
CA ALA A 8 2.90 2.09 41.42
C ALA A 8 3.36 3.04 40.31
N LEU A 9 3.34 4.36 40.55
CA LEU A 9 3.85 5.34 39.60
C LEU A 9 5.37 5.22 39.41
N ALA A 10 6.14 5.04 40.49
CA ALA A 10 7.59 4.83 40.40
C ALA A 10 7.94 3.55 39.64
N ALA A 11 7.25 2.45 39.90
CA ALA A 11 7.41 1.21 39.16
C ALA A 11 7.06 1.35 37.67
N ALA A 12 6.01 2.10 37.33
CA ALA A 12 5.64 2.37 35.95
C ALA A 12 6.70 3.21 35.21
N ARG A 13 7.27 4.24 35.87
CA ARG A 13 8.39 5.02 35.31
C ARG A 13 9.61 4.15 35.04
N ALA A 14 10.02 3.34 36.02
CA ALA A 14 11.17 2.44 35.83
C ALA A 14 11.00 1.48 34.64
N LYS A 15 9.77 0.97 34.42
CA LYS A 15 9.47 0.14 33.24
C LYS A 15 9.58 0.93 31.93
N LEU A 16 9.10 2.17 31.91
CA LEU A 16 9.18 3.03 30.73
C LEU A 16 10.63 3.37 30.39
N ASP A 17 11.42 3.79 31.39
CA ASP A 17 12.83 4.13 31.25
C ASP A 17 13.65 2.92 30.73
N ALA A 18 13.38 1.72 31.26
CA ALA A 18 14.01 0.49 30.78
C ALA A 18 13.65 0.16 29.33
N ALA A 19 12.40 0.39 28.93
CA ALA A 19 11.95 0.17 27.55
C ALA A 19 12.59 1.18 26.57
N GLU A 20 12.70 2.45 26.97
CA GLU A 20 13.38 3.48 26.19
C GLU A 20 14.86 3.21 26.02
N SER A 21 15.55 2.81 27.10
CA SER A 21 16.97 2.44 27.06
C SER A 21 17.21 1.24 26.14
N ARG A 22 16.37 0.22 26.20
CA ARG A 22 16.46 -0.94 25.31
C ARG A 22 16.29 -0.52 23.85
N ARG A 23 15.29 0.28 23.55
CA ARG A 23 15.06 0.80 22.19
C ARG A 23 16.26 1.59 21.68
N GLU A 24 16.81 2.49 22.49
CA GLU A 24 17.99 3.28 22.13
C GLU A 24 19.19 2.38 21.82
N ASN A 25 19.44 1.36 22.63
CA ASN A 25 20.52 0.40 22.39
C ASN A 25 20.38 -0.34 21.06
N ILE A 26 19.15 -0.73 20.68
CA ILE A 26 18.88 -1.37 19.39
C ILE A 26 19.19 -0.41 18.23
N LEU A 27 18.75 0.85 18.31
CA LEU A 27 19.07 1.87 17.29
C LEU A 27 20.58 2.08 17.17
N LEU A 28 21.29 2.23 18.30
CA LEU A 28 22.74 2.40 18.32
C LEU A 28 23.48 1.19 17.72
N PHE A 29 23.02 -0.03 18.00
CA PHE A 29 23.56 -1.24 17.38
C PHE A 29 23.48 -1.19 15.85
N HIS A 30 22.31 -0.87 15.30
CA HIS A 30 22.12 -0.79 13.85
C HIS A 30 22.92 0.37 13.22
N ILE A 31 22.96 1.53 13.88
CA ILE A 31 23.77 2.67 13.40
C ILE A 31 25.27 2.27 13.38
N ALA A 32 25.77 1.66 14.44
CA ALA A 32 27.15 1.18 14.51
C ALA A 32 27.46 0.08 13.46
N SER A 33 26.44 -0.65 13.03
CA SER A 33 26.52 -1.65 11.96
C SER A 33 26.40 -1.06 10.54
N GLY A 34 26.35 0.27 10.40
CA GLY A 34 26.33 0.95 9.10
C GLY A 34 24.93 1.21 8.50
N VAL A 35 23.87 1.14 9.32
CA VAL A 35 22.52 1.50 8.93
C VAL A 35 22.30 3.00 9.15
N ASN A 36 21.68 3.69 8.18
CA ASN A 36 21.30 5.10 8.30
C ASN A 36 19.94 5.19 8.98
N ILE A 37 19.87 5.69 10.21
CA ILE A 37 18.63 5.92 10.96
C ILE A 37 18.42 7.42 11.15
N GLU A 38 17.36 7.98 10.53
CA GLU A 38 17.16 9.44 10.56
C GLU A 38 16.63 9.99 11.87
N SER A 39 15.91 9.18 12.67
CA SER A 39 15.16 9.71 13.80
C SER A 39 15.05 8.70 14.95
N ARG A 40 15.03 9.21 16.17
CA ARG A 40 14.71 8.42 17.37
C ARG A 40 13.25 7.93 17.41
N THR A 41 12.39 8.38 16.50
CA THR A 41 11.02 7.87 16.37
C THR A 41 10.92 6.53 15.67
N VAL A 42 12.03 6.04 15.10
CA VAL A 42 12.13 4.68 14.53
C VAL A 42 12.03 3.64 15.66
N GLN A 43 11.27 2.58 15.42
CA GLN A 43 11.10 1.47 16.34
C GLN A 43 11.56 0.18 15.66
N ILE A 44 12.50 -0.53 16.27
CA ILE A 44 13.05 -1.79 15.76
C ILE A 44 13.02 -2.82 16.89
N GLU A 45 12.43 -3.99 16.63
CA GLU A 45 12.45 -5.13 17.57
C GLU A 45 13.77 -5.92 17.46
N GLU A 46 14.15 -6.63 18.53
CA GLU A 46 15.43 -7.35 18.66
C GLU A 46 15.65 -8.42 17.55
N GLY A 47 14.58 -8.99 16.99
CA GLY A 47 14.65 -10.03 15.95
C GLY A 47 14.90 -9.50 14.54
N VAL A 48 14.91 -8.19 14.35
CA VAL A 48 15.04 -7.55 13.03
C VAL A 48 16.51 -7.51 12.59
N VAL A 49 16.75 -7.85 11.33
CA VAL A 49 18.07 -7.79 10.70
C VAL A 49 18.06 -6.72 9.61
N ILE A 50 19.02 -5.79 9.67
CA ILE A 50 19.13 -4.71 8.67
C ILE A 50 20.55 -4.71 8.12
N ALA A 51 20.68 -4.78 6.80
CA ALA A 51 21.98 -4.74 6.13
C ALA A 51 22.60 -3.33 6.17
N PRO A 52 23.93 -3.21 6.20
CA PRO A 52 24.63 -1.93 6.07
C PRO A 52 24.20 -1.18 4.80
N GLY A 53 24.15 0.15 4.89
CA GLY A 53 23.74 1.02 3.77
C GLY A 53 22.24 1.16 3.56
N ALA A 54 21.40 0.42 4.32
CA ALA A 54 19.96 0.69 4.34
C ALA A 54 19.65 2.00 5.09
N THR A 55 18.59 2.68 4.71
CA THR A 55 18.11 3.93 5.32
C THR A 55 16.72 3.72 5.91
N ILE A 56 16.56 4.04 7.20
CA ILE A 56 15.29 3.93 7.93
C ILE A 56 14.84 5.33 8.33
N LEU A 57 13.72 5.75 7.76
CA LEU A 57 13.16 7.09 7.93
C LEU A 57 12.25 7.18 9.16
N ALA A 58 11.97 8.41 9.58
CA ALA A 58 11.19 8.71 10.78
C ALA A 58 9.84 7.98 10.84
N GLY A 59 9.44 7.56 12.05
CA GLY A 59 8.15 6.90 12.31
C GLY A 59 8.03 5.48 11.78
N THR A 60 9.10 4.90 11.24
CA THR A 60 9.12 3.51 10.76
C THR A 60 9.13 2.54 11.93
N ILE A 61 8.38 1.44 11.79
CA ILE A 61 8.26 0.36 12.76
C ILE A 61 8.66 -0.95 12.08
N LEU A 62 9.69 -1.62 12.58
CA LEU A 62 10.16 -2.94 12.11
C LEU A 62 10.01 -3.97 13.21
N ARG A 63 9.31 -5.09 12.92
CA ARG A 63 8.94 -6.09 13.91
C ARG A 63 9.23 -7.53 13.46
N GLY A 64 9.21 -8.41 14.43
CA GLY A 64 9.27 -9.85 14.26
C GLY A 64 10.57 -10.30 13.59
N LYS A 65 10.49 -11.22 12.64
CA LYS A 65 11.63 -11.76 11.88
C LYS A 65 11.90 -10.99 10.59
N THR A 66 11.73 -9.66 10.62
CA THR A 66 11.93 -8.81 9.45
C THR A 66 13.40 -8.71 9.06
N VAL A 67 13.66 -8.83 7.75
CA VAL A 67 14.99 -8.68 7.15
C VAL A 67 14.96 -7.56 6.11
N ILE A 68 15.84 -6.58 6.23
CA ILE A 68 15.97 -5.44 5.30
C ILE A 68 17.34 -5.52 4.60
N GLY A 69 17.33 -5.59 3.28
CA GLY A 69 18.50 -5.65 2.41
C GLY A 69 19.27 -4.33 2.31
N ALA A 70 20.46 -4.40 1.73
CA ALA A 70 21.32 -3.26 1.52
C ALA A 70 20.70 -2.22 0.57
N GLY A 71 20.94 -0.92 0.81
CA GLY A 71 20.45 0.15 -0.04
C GLY A 71 18.92 0.34 -0.04
N CYS A 72 18.19 -0.38 0.80
CA CYS A 72 16.76 -0.13 0.99
C CYS A 72 16.49 1.22 1.61
N VAL A 73 15.36 1.84 1.25
CA VAL A 73 14.85 3.06 1.90
C VAL A 73 13.46 2.75 2.46
N ILE A 74 13.36 2.69 3.80
CA ILE A 74 12.13 2.30 4.49
C ILE A 74 11.56 3.48 5.27
N GLY A 75 10.32 3.79 4.98
CA GLY A 75 9.61 4.92 5.61
C GLY A 75 9.40 6.11 4.65
N PRO A 76 8.99 7.28 5.20
CA PRO A 76 8.58 7.45 6.60
C PRO A 76 7.28 6.72 6.94
N ASN A 77 7.02 6.52 8.24
CA ASN A 77 5.74 5.98 8.74
C ASN A 77 5.33 4.63 8.12
N SER A 78 6.30 3.77 7.82
CA SER A 78 6.04 2.41 7.33
C SER A 78 6.06 1.41 8.49
N LEU A 79 5.25 0.35 8.38
CA LEU A 79 5.29 -0.78 9.29
C LEU A 79 5.61 -2.05 8.51
N ILE A 80 6.65 -2.77 8.91
CA ILE A 80 7.04 -4.05 8.30
C ILE A 80 7.18 -5.09 9.41
N GLU A 81 6.47 -6.21 9.24
CA GLU A 81 6.45 -7.30 10.21
C GLU A 81 6.61 -8.65 9.52
N ASP A 82 7.48 -9.52 10.07
CA ASP A 82 7.73 -10.89 9.59
C ASP A 82 7.98 -10.98 8.07
N SER A 83 8.71 -10.01 7.52
CA SER A 83 8.85 -9.87 6.07
C SER A 83 10.31 -9.70 5.66
N THR A 84 10.62 -10.11 4.44
CA THR A 84 11.92 -9.88 3.80
C THR A 84 11.78 -8.80 2.74
N VAL A 85 12.68 -7.84 2.76
CA VAL A 85 12.78 -6.75 1.76
C VAL A 85 14.19 -6.79 1.19
N ASP A 86 14.32 -7.20 -0.07
CA ASP A 86 15.61 -7.34 -0.74
C ASP A 86 16.21 -6.00 -1.14
N GLU A 87 17.48 -6.02 -1.56
CA GLU A 87 18.31 -4.84 -1.80
C GLU A 87 17.66 -3.80 -2.72
N GLY A 88 17.94 -2.52 -2.45
CA GLY A 88 17.53 -1.38 -3.27
C GLY A 88 16.02 -1.11 -3.32
N THR A 89 15.23 -1.83 -2.52
CA THR A 89 13.78 -1.67 -2.46
C THR A 89 13.38 -0.47 -1.61
N THR A 90 12.38 0.29 -2.06
CA THR A 90 11.79 1.39 -1.31
C THR A 90 10.40 1.01 -0.79
N VAL A 91 10.13 1.31 0.50
CA VAL A 91 8.81 1.13 1.12
C VAL A 91 8.39 2.44 1.79
N ASN A 92 7.49 3.17 1.17
CA ASN A 92 7.09 4.51 1.60
C ASN A 92 5.69 4.51 2.23
N ALA A 93 5.55 4.97 3.46
CA ALA A 93 4.28 5.16 4.18
C ALA A 93 3.30 3.98 4.01
N SER A 94 3.79 2.76 4.13
CA SER A 94 3.07 1.53 3.75
C SER A 94 3.17 0.46 4.84
N GLN A 95 2.31 -0.55 4.74
CA GLN A 95 2.29 -1.68 5.67
C GLN A 95 2.59 -2.98 4.92
N VAL A 96 3.51 -3.79 5.47
CA VAL A 96 3.96 -5.07 4.89
C VAL A 96 3.97 -6.14 5.96
N TYR A 97 3.26 -7.24 5.73
CA TYR A 97 3.12 -8.33 6.67
C TYR A 97 3.40 -9.68 6.02
N GLY A 98 4.24 -10.50 6.64
CA GLY A 98 4.48 -11.90 6.30
C GLY A 98 4.74 -12.13 4.80
N SER A 99 5.58 -11.29 4.18
CA SER A 99 5.74 -11.21 2.73
C SER A 99 7.20 -11.11 2.31
N HIS A 100 7.48 -11.36 1.05
CA HIS A 100 8.81 -11.20 0.46
C HIS A 100 8.77 -10.19 -0.69
N LEU A 101 9.42 -9.06 -0.51
CA LEU A 101 9.60 -8.04 -1.53
C LEU A 101 10.98 -8.21 -2.16
N GLY A 102 11.01 -8.55 -3.44
CA GLY A 102 12.24 -8.74 -4.22
C GLY A 102 13.03 -7.44 -4.43
N PRO A 103 14.16 -7.51 -5.15
CA PRO A 103 15.06 -6.37 -5.31
C PRO A 103 14.46 -5.23 -6.12
N HIS A 104 14.88 -4.01 -5.79
CA HIS A 104 14.54 -2.79 -6.54
C HIS A 104 13.04 -2.54 -6.74
N ASN A 105 12.23 -3.01 -5.80
CA ASN A 105 10.79 -2.72 -5.80
C ASN A 105 10.52 -1.29 -5.32
N ASN A 106 9.37 -0.75 -5.75
CA ASN A 106 8.87 0.54 -5.29
C ASN A 106 7.47 0.35 -4.70
N ILE A 107 7.37 0.42 -3.37
CA ILE A 107 6.14 0.15 -2.62
C ILE A 107 5.64 1.44 -1.96
N GLY A 108 4.41 1.79 -2.26
CA GLY A 108 3.75 2.94 -1.65
C GLY A 108 3.62 4.17 -2.55
N PRO A 109 3.13 5.27 -1.97
CA PRO A 109 2.68 5.35 -0.56
C PRO A 109 1.32 4.69 -0.32
N PHE A 110 1.00 4.39 0.96
CA PHE A 110 -0.29 3.84 1.40
C PHE A 110 -0.65 2.48 0.78
N THR A 111 0.35 1.65 0.54
CA THR A 111 0.18 0.27 0.07
C THR A 111 0.01 -0.66 1.27
N HIS A 112 -0.89 -1.64 1.15
CA HIS A 112 -1.08 -2.69 2.13
C HIS A 112 -0.69 -4.05 1.53
N VAL A 113 0.52 -4.49 1.82
CA VAL A 113 1.03 -5.81 1.41
C VAL A 113 0.71 -6.80 2.52
N ARG A 114 -0.29 -7.65 2.27
CA ARG A 114 -0.73 -8.67 3.24
C ARG A 114 0.01 -9.98 3.02
N VAL A 115 -0.13 -10.85 3.98
CA VAL A 115 0.58 -12.13 4.08
C VAL A 115 0.65 -12.94 2.77
N ASN A 116 1.77 -13.62 2.58
CA ASN A 116 2.04 -14.48 1.44
C ASN A 116 2.04 -13.74 0.10
N THR A 117 2.41 -12.46 0.09
CA THR A 117 2.71 -11.75 -1.15
C THR A 117 4.20 -11.89 -1.46
N VAL A 118 4.52 -12.29 -2.68
CA VAL A 118 5.89 -12.39 -3.17
C VAL A 118 6.03 -11.54 -4.43
N THR A 119 7.03 -10.68 -4.44
CA THR A 119 7.37 -9.88 -5.63
C THR A 119 8.79 -10.22 -6.11
N ASP A 120 8.99 -10.26 -7.42
CA ASP A 120 10.31 -10.37 -8.04
C ASP A 120 10.90 -8.96 -8.26
N TYR A 121 11.92 -8.83 -9.06
CA TYR A 121 12.69 -7.61 -9.35
C TYR A 121 11.84 -6.49 -9.99
N GLY A 122 11.96 -5.27 -9.47
CA GLY A 122 11.45 -4.05 -10.10
C GLY A 122 9.93 -3.95 -10.15
N VAL A 123 9.21 -4.54 -9.20
CA VAL A 123 7.75 -4.42 -9.09
C VAL A 123 7.37 -3.09 -8.43
N HIS A 124 6.40 -2.41 -9.00
CA HIS A 124 5.79 -1.21 -8.43
C HIS A 124 4.38 -1.48 -7.92
N LEU A 125 4.18 -1.35 -6.61
CA LEU A 125 2.87 -1.37 -5.94
C LEU A 125 2.62 0.03 -5.37
N GLY A 126 1.80 0.82 -6.03
CA GLY A 126 1.59 2.24 -5.73
C GLY A 126 0.46 2.52 -4.75
N ALA A 127 -0.04 3.75 -4.80
CA ALA A 127 -0.96 4.28 -3.80
C ALA A 127 -2.29 3.52 -3.71
N TYR A 128 -2.65 3.13 -2.47
CA TYR A 128 -3.89 2.42 -2.14
C TYR A 128 -4.02 1.05 -2.84
N VAL A 129 -2.90 0.42 -3.13
CA VAL A 129 -2.86 -0.97 -3.59
C VAL A 129 -2.88 -1.91 -2.40
N GLU A 130 -3.75 -2.90 -2.44
CA GLU A 130 -3.76 -3.99 -1.47
C GLU A 130 -3.46 -5.31 -2.18
N THR A 131 -2.54 -6.10 -1.62
CA THR A 131 -2.20 -7.43 -2.13
C THR A 131 -2.29 -8.49 -1.04
N LYS A 132 -2.63 -9.72 -1.40
CA LYS A 132 -2.66 -10.85 -0.49
C LYS A 132 -2.45 -12.17 -1.22
N ASN A 133 -1.60 -13.05 -0.69
CA ASN A 133 -1.41 -14.42 -1.22
C ASN A 133 -1.21 -14.43 -2.75
N SER A 134 -0.33 -13.54 -3.24
CA SER A 134 -0.15 -13.29 -4.67
C SER A 134 1.33 -13.23 -5.03
N ASN A 135 1.65 -13.75 -6.22
CA ASN A 135 2.99 -13.75 -6.77
C ASN A 135 3.06 -12.78 -7.95
N PHE A 136 4.03 -11.89 -7.91
CA PHE A 136 4.31 -10.95 -8.99
C PHE A 136 5.69 -11.24 -9.58
N ALA A 137 5.75 -11.67 -10.83
CA ALA A 137 7.01 -11.74 -11.56
C ALA A 137 7.55 -10.32 -11.81
N ARG A 138 8.77 -10.21 -12.38
CA ARG A 138 9.47 -8.94 -12.53
C ARG A 138 8.72 -7.87 -13.33
N GLY A 139 8.97 -6.62 -12.98
CA GLY A 139 8.59 -5.45 -13.76
C GLY A 139 7.11 -5.12 -13.83
N ASN A 140 6.32 -5.66 -12.93
CA ASN A 140 4.88 -5.35 -12.86
C ASN A 140 4.63 -3.95 -12.31
N THR A 141 3.60 -3.28 -12.85
CA THR A 141 3.16 -1.96 -12.42
C THR A 141 1.70 -1.98 -12.00
N VAL A 142 1.45 -1.73 -10.71
CA VAL A 142 0.14 -1.61 -10.09
C VAL A 142 0.10 -0.27 -9.36
N SER A 143 -0.20 0.82 -10.06
CA SER A 143 0.06 2.16 -9.54
C SER A 143 -1.00 2.70 -8.57
N HIS A 144 -2.27 2.29 -8.69
CA HIS A 144 -3.36 3.01 -8.04
C HIS A 144 -4.52 2.10 -7.65
N LEU A 145 -5.04 2.28 -6.42
CA LEU A 145 -6.35 1.84 -5.92
C LEU A 145 -6.80 0.49 -6.52
N THR A 146 -6.13 -0.58 -6.16
CA THR A 146 -6.27 -1.90 -6.79
C THR A 146 -6.21 -2.97 -5.71
N TYR A 147 -7.07 -3.99 -5.81
CA TYR A 147 -6.97 -5.18 -4.97
C TYR A 147 -6.53 -6.39 -5.81
N ILE A 148 -5.41 -7.01 -5.44
CA ILE A 148 -4.90 -8.25 -6.05
C ILE A 148 -4.73 -9.32 -4.96
N GLY A 149 -5.66 -10.23 -4.91
CA GLY A 149 -5.67 -11.36 -3.98
C GLY A 149 -5.67 -12.70 -4.70
N ASP A 150 -5.00 -13.70 -4.12
CA ASP A 150 -4.93 -15.07 -4.62
C ASP A 150 -4.59 -15.13 -6.13
N SER A 151 -3.50 -14.46 -6.54
CA SER A 151 -3.17 -14.28 -7.96
C SER A 151 -1.73 -14.65 -8.27
N ASP A 152 -1.51 -15.17 -9.49
CA ASP A 152 -0.19 -15.35 -10.07
C ASP A 152 -0.07 -14.44 -11.30
N VAL A 153 0.86 -13.49 -11.25
CA VAL A 153 1.03 -12.44 -12.26
C VAL A 153 2.37 -12.64 -12.96
N GLY A 154 2.33 -12.81 -14.27
CA GLY A 154 3.48 -12.89 -15.14
C GLY A 154 4.29 -11.59 -15.18
N LYS A 155 5.24 -11.48 -16.10
CA LYS A 155 6.18 -10.36 -16.17
C LYS A 155 5.58 -9.16 -16.89
N TYR A 156 6.01 -7.96 -16.48
CA TYR A 156 5.77 -6.69 -17.20
C TYR A 156 4.30 -6.41 -17.49
N CYS A 157 3.41 -6.79 -16.58
CA CYS A 157 2.00 -6.46 -16.65
C CYS A 157 1.75 -5.05 -16.08
N ASN A 158 0.75 -4.38 -16.62
CA ASN A 158 0.27 -3.10 -16.13
C ASN A 158 -1.20 -3.18 -15.73
N PHE A 159 -1.51 -2.73 -14.52
CA PHE A 159 -2.86 -2.74 -13.96
C PHE A 159 -3.42 -1.32 -13.91
N GLY A 160 -4.55 -1.14 -14.56
CA GLY A 160 -5.33 0.09 -14.46
C GLY A 160 -5.97 0.27 -13.08
N CYS A 161 -6.16 1.52 -12.69
CA CYS A 161 -6.82 1.91 -11.44
C CYS A 161 -8.18 1.23 -11.27
N GLY A 162 -8.49 0.80 -10.05
CA GLY A 162 -9.78 0.18 -9.71
C GLY A 162 -9.91 -1.29 -10.16
N THR A 163 -8.84 -1.94 -10.57
CA THR A 163 -8.85 -3.38 -10.85
C THR A 163 -9.05 -4.18 -9.57
N VAL A 164 -9.91 -5.20 -9.64
CA VAL A 164 -10.19 -6.10 -8.51
C VAL A 164 -10.13 -7.55 -8.97
N THR A 165 -9.37 -8.38 -8.27
CA THR A 165 -9.50 -9.83 -8.37
C THR A 165 -10.61 -10.30 -7.43
N CYS A 166 -11.75 -10.75 -8.00
CA CYS A 166 -12.87 -11.27 -7.23
C CYS A 166 -12.60 -12.74 -6.89
N ASN A 167 -11.77 -12.95 -5.86
CA ASN A 167 -11.19 -14.24 -5.51
C ASN A 167 -12.03 -15.08 -4.53
N TYR A 168 -13.18 -14.59 -4.08
CA TYR A 168 -14.01 -15.25 -3.07
C TYR A 168 -15.47 -15.29 -3.51
N ASP A 169 -16.09 -16.46 -3.51
CA ASP A 169 -17.48 -16.68 -3.93
C ASP A 169 -18.50 -16.69 -2.77
N GLY A 170 -18.05 -16.42 -1.55
CA GLY A 170 -18.85 -16.50 -0.32
C GLY A 170 -18.54 -17.76 0.49
N LYS A 171 -17.86 -18.75 -0.08
CA LYS A 171 -17.47 -20.01 0.55
C LYS A 171 -16.01 -20.35 0.33
N ASP A 172 -15.56 -20.40 -0.92
CA ASP A 172 -14.23 -20.83 -1.33
C ASP A 172 -13.44 -19.68 -2.00
N LYS A 173 -12.11 -19.81 -2.00
CA LYS A 173 -11.21 -18.87 -2.67
C LYS A 173 -10.61 -19.52 -3.90
N PHE A 174 -10.51 -18.74 -4.97
CA PHE A 174 -9.98 -19.16 -6.27
C PHE A 174 -8.86 -18.23 -6.72
N ARG A 175 -7.93 -18.79 -7.50
CA ARG A 175 -6.80 -18.03 -8.01
C ARG A 175 -7.10 -17.44 -9.40
N THR A 176 -6.58 -16.25 -9.62
CA THR A 176 -6.49 -15.60 -10.92
C THR A 176 -5.09 -15.82 -11.49
N GLN A 177 -4.99 -16.20 -12.76
CA GLN A 177 -3.73 -16.34 -13.48
C GLN A 177 -3.61 -15.27 -14.55
N ILE A 178 -2.54 -14.50 -14.53
CA ILE A 178 -2.27 -13.44 -15.51
C ILE A 178 -0.91 -13.75 -16.14
N GLY A 179 -0.87 -13.89 -17.45
CA GLY A 179 0.33 -14.16 -18.21
C GLY A 179 1.28 -12.98 -18.29
N ASP A 180 2.31 -13.09 -19.12
CA ASP A 180 3.31 -12.05 -19.33
C ASP A 180 2.77 -10.92 -20.22
N TYR A 181 3.23 -9.68 -20.00
CA TYR A 181 2.95 -8.49 -20.84
C TYR A 181 1.47 -8.14 -20.98
N CYS A 182 0.65 -8.46 -19.97
CA CYS A 182 -0.77 -8.16 -19.98
C CYS A 182 -1.04 -6.70 -19.60
N PHE A 183 -2.10 -6.14 -20.20
CA PHE A 183 -2.64 -4.84 -19.81
C PHE A 183 -4.06 -5.00 -19.26
N ILE A 184 -4.22 -4.78 -17.97
CA ILE A 184 -5.52 -4.85 -17.31
C ILE A 184 -6.10 -3.44 -17.27
N GLY A 185 -7.20 -3.23 -18.00
CA GLY A 185 -7.85 -1.91 -18.10
C GLY A 185 -8.43 -1.46 -16.76
N CYS A 186 -8.58 -0.14 -16.59
CA CYS A 186 -9.14 0.44 -15.36
C CYS A 186 -10.52 -0.14 -15.01
N ASN A 187 -10.82 -0.29 -13.73
CA ASN A 187 -12.09 -0.82 -13.22
C ASN A 187 -12.44 -2.19 -13.82
N THR A 188 -11.43 -3.02 -14.08
CA THR A 188 -11.67 -4.41 -14.49
C THR A 188 -11.89 -5.27 -13.25
N ASN A 189 -12.98 -6.05 -13.24
CA ASN A 189 -13.19 -7.11 -12.27
C ASN A 189 -12.79 -8.45 -12.89
N LEU A 190 -11.83 -9.15 -12.31
CA LEU A 190 -11.42 -10.50 -12.70
C LEU A 190 -12.09 -11.49 -11.77
N VAL A 191 -13.14 -12.17 -12.23
CA VAL A 191 -13.90 -13.13 -11.41
C VAL A 191 -13.22 -14.48 -11.47
N ALA A 192 -12.54 -14.80 -10.39
CA ALA A 192 -11.79 -16.06 -10.28
C ALA A 192 -12.70 -17.29 -10.12
N PRO A 193 -12.29 -18.50 -10.65
CA PRO A 193 -11.04 -18.71 -11.35
C PRO A 193 -11.08 -18.18 -12.79
N VAL A 194 -10.07 -17.41 -13.19
CA VAL A 194 -9.96 -16.86 -14.54
C VAL A 194 -8.49 -16.77 -14.96
N LYS A 195 -8.22 -16.96 -16.25
CA LYS A 195 -6.91 -16.83 -16.85
C LYS A 195 -6.90 -15.72 -17.91
N VAL A 196 -5.91 -14.84 -17.82
CA VAL A 196 -5.59 -13.84 -18.85
C VAL A 196 -4.28 -14.27 -19.50
N GLY A 197 -4.31 -14.61 -20.78
CA GLY A 197 -3.16 -15.14 -21.52
C GLY A 197 -2.12 -14.06 -21.84
N ASP A 198 -0.92 -14.48 -22.26
CA ASP A 198 0.21 -13.58 -22.52
C ASP A 198 -0.14 -12.50 -23.54
N GLY A 199 0.27 -11.27 -23.27
CA GLY A 199 0.01 -10.11 -24.13
C GLY A 199 -1.48 -9.74 -24.28
N ALA A 200 -2.37 -10.32 -23.48
CA ALA A 200 -3.78 -10.01 -23.56
C ALA A 200 -4.11 -8.70 -22.83
N TYR A 201 -5.17 -8.08 -23.28
CA TYR A 201 -5.72 -6.83 -22.74
C TYR A 201 -7.13 -7.06 -22.20
N THR A 202 -7.51 -6.32 -21.17
CA THR A 202 -8.92 -6.19 -20.79
C THR A 202 -9.39 -4.75 -21.01
N ALA A 203 -10.61 -4.59 -21.57
CA ALA A 203 -11.18 -3.27 -21.76
C ALA A 203 -11.61 -2.66 -20.42
N ALA A 204 -11.35 -1.38 -20.23
CA ALA A 204 -11.76 -0.67 -19.01
C ALA A 204 -13.25 -0.85 -18.71
N GLY A 205 -13.58 -1.03 -17.42
CA GLY A 205 -14.96 -1.25 -16.94
C GLY A 205 -15.52 -2.64 -17.24
N SER A 206 -14.68 -3.62 -17.59
CA SER A 206 -15.12 -4.98 -17.89
C SER A 206 -15.19 -5.86 -16.64
N THR A 207 -16.21 -6.74 -16.58
CA THR A 207 -16.27 -7.84 -15.61
C THR A 207 -15.97 -9.16 -16.34
N ILE A 208 -14.72 -9.61 -16.21
CA ILE A 208 -14.20 -10.77 -16.92
C ILE A 208 -14.52 -12.04 -16.12
N THR A 209 -15.35 -12.91 -16.69
CA THR A 209 -15.84 -14.16 -16.08
C THR A 209 -15.40 -15.42 -16.83
N LYS A 210 -14.68 -15.24 -17.95
CA LYS A 210 -14.13 -16.32 -18.78
C LYS A 210 -12.71 -15.98 -19.15
N ASP A 211 -11.91 -17.02 -19.44
CA ASP A 211 -10.54 -16.84 -19.85
C ASP A 211 -10.41 -15.92 -21.06
N VAL A 212 -9.38 -15.08 -21.05
CA VAL A 212 -8.99 -14.21 -22.15
C VAL A 212 -7.80 -14.86 -22.84
N PRO A 213 -7.92 -15.27 -24.13
CA PRO A 213 -6.81 -15.88 -24.86
C PRO A 213 -5.60 -14.94 -24.97
N ALA A 214 -4.42 -15.51 -25.17
CA ALA A 214 -3.21 -14.71 -25.42
C ALA A 214 -3.42 -13.73 -26.60
N GLN A 215 -2.87 -12.51 -26.46
CA GLN A 215 -2.94 -11.44 -27.46
C GLN A 215 -4.37 -10.97 -27.80
N ALA A 216 -5.38 -11.37 -27.03
CA ALA A 216 -6.76 -10.96 -27.22
C ALA A 216 -7.12 -9.73 -26.37
N LEU A 217 -8.19 -9.06 -26.77
CA LEU A 217 -8.87 -8.04 -25.98
C LEU A 217 -10.16 -8.59 -25.39
N GLY A 218 -10.20 -8.82 -24.08
CA GLY A 218 -11.42 -9.17 -23.35
C GLY A 218 -12.29 -7.94 -23.11
N ILE A 219 -13.53 -7.94 -23.64
CA ILE A 219 -14.51 -6.87 -23.42
C ILE A 219 -15.77 -7.48 -22.82
N ALA A 220 -16.11 -7.07 -21.61
CA ALA A 220 -17.28 -7.57 -20.88
C ALA A 220 -18.04 -6.40 -20.22
N ARG A 221 -18.54 -5.51 -21.03
CA ARG A 221 -19.37 -4.35 -20.69
C ARG A 221 -20.28 -3.99 -21.86
N ASP A 222 -21.36 -3.27 -21.58
CA ASP A 222 -22.28 -2.80 -22.59
C ASP A 222 -21.65 -1.75 -23.52
N ARG A 223 -22.20 -1.66 -24.72
CA ARG A 223 -21.85 -0.58 -25.67
C ARG A 223 -22.43 0.73 -25.17
N GLN A 224 -21.65 1.80 -25.24
CA GLN A 224 -22.10 3.13 -24.90
C GLN A 224 -23.29 3.55 -25.80
N THR A 225 -24.34 4.07 -25.17
CA THR A 225 -25.44 4.71 -25.82
C THR A 225 -25.55 6.15 -25.36
N ASN A 226 -25.60 7.09 -26.28
CA ASN A 226 -25.79 8.50 -25.97
C ASN A 226 -27.27 8.86 -26.15
N LEU A 227 -27.90 9.38 -25.12
CA LEU A 227 -29.30 9.90 -25.17
C LEU A 227 -29.23 11.43 -25.30
N GLU A 228 -29.30 11.90 -26.51
CA GLU A 228 -29.28 13.34 -26.79
C GLU A 228 -30.49 14.05 -26.17
N GLY A 229 -30.23 15.23 -25.60
CA GLY A 229 -31.28 16.03 -24.94
C GLY A 229 -31.77 15.45 -23.60
N TRP A 230 -31.20 14.34 -23.09
CA TRP A 230 -31.59 13.73 -21.81
C TRP A 230 -31.33 14.63 -20.60
N ALA A 231 -30.21 15.39 -20.62
CA ALA A 231 -29.94 16.35 -19.57
C ALA A 231 -30.65 17.66 -19.89
N PRO A 232 -31.79 18.00 -19.25
CA PRO A 232 -32.41 19.30 -19.47
C PRO A 232 -31.47 20.39 -19.03
N PRO A 233 -31.54 21.62 -19.59
CA PRO A 233 -30.63 22.73 -19.25
C PRO A 233 -30.85 23.26 -17.82
N ARG A 234 -30.86 22.34 -16.85
CA ARG A 234 -31.00 22.63 -15.42
C ARG A 234 -29.66 22.99 -14.76
N TRP A 235 -28.56 22.79 -15.45
CA TRP A 235 -27.27 23.28 -14.98
C TRP A 235 -27.16 24.77 -15.25
N ARG A 236 -27.85 25.57 -14.44
CA ARG A 236 -27.45 26.97 -14.32
C ARG A 236 -26.10 26.95 -13.57
N PRO A 237 -25.03 27.57 -14.09
CA PRO A 237 -23.80 27.74 -13.34
C PRO A 237 -24.18 28.30 -11.98
N ILE A 238 -23.67 27.69 -10.91
CA ILE A 238 -23.85 28.24 -9.56
C ILE A 238 -23.27 29.64 -9.63
N SER A 239 -24.13 30.66 -9.59
CA SER A 239 -23.68 32.05 -9.64
C SER A 239 -22.63 32.26 -8.55
N PRO A 240 -21.49 32.91 -8.86
CA PRO A 240 -20.48 33.23 -7.84
C PRO A 240 -21.05 33.93 -6.60
N LYS A 241 -22.22 34.56 -6.71
CA LYS A 241 -22.93 35.20 -5.61
C LYS A 241 -23.58 34.23 -4.63
N SER A 242 -23.77 32.95 -4.95
CA SER A 242 -24.34 31.95 -4.03
C SER A 242 -23.32 31.33 -3.08
N ARG A 243 -22.04 31.63 -3.22
CA ARG A 243 -20.97 31.28 -2.27
C ARG A 243 -20.67 32.41 -1.31
N SER A 244 -21.67 33.05 -0.72
CA SER A 244 -21.45 33.90 0.46
C SER A 244 -21.16 32.99 1.67
N TRP A 245 -19.92 32.58 1.84
CA TRP A 245 -19.44 32.17 3.14
C TRP A 245 -19.62 33.37 4.06
N ARG A 246 -20.66 33.34 4.90
CA ARG A 246 -20.78 34.27 6.00
C ARG A 246 -19.53 34.14 6.88
N ARG A 247 -18.54 35.01 6.67
CA ARG A 247 -17.57 35.30 7.71
C ARG A 247 -18.35 35.97 8.81
N SER A 248 -18.63 35.27 9.89
CA SER A 248 -19.05 35.88 11.15
C SER A 248 -17.91 36.81 11.58
N ARG A 249 -18.08 38.10 11.32
CA ARG A 249 -17.28 39.13 11.96
C ARG A 249 -17.70 39.14 13.43
N THR A 250 -16.87 38.58 14.30
CA THR A 250 -16.91 38.94 15.71
C THR A 250 -16.43 40.39 15.80
N SER A 251 -17.36 41.32 16.06
CA SER A 251 -17.08 42.68 16.42
C SER A 251 -16.47 42.70 17.82
N ASN A 252 -15.14 42.80 17.91
CA ASN A 252 -14.51 43.28 19.14
C ASN A 252 -14.47 44.81 19.08
N SER A 253 -15.39 45.43 19.74
CA SER A 253 -15.28 46.85 20.14
C SER A 253 -14.23 46.98 21.26
N PRO A 254 -13.30 47.91 21.20
CA PRO A 254 -12.44 48.19 22.33
C PRO A 254 -13.24 48.99 23.36
N ALA A 255 -13.34 48.48 24.59
CA ALA A 255 -13.78 49.25 25.73
C ALA A 255 -12.67 50.20 26.17
N THR A 256 -12.97 51.50 26.14
CA THR A 256 -12.21 52.58 26.74
C THR A 256 -12.43 52.50 28.26
N LEU A 257 -11.40 52.39 29.06
CA LEU A 257 -10.97 53.13 30.24
C LEU A 257 -9.80 52.42 30.90
#